data_10221b872b460c2357502ef7891655ea
#
_entry.id   10221b872b460c2357502ef7891655ea
#
_cell.length_a   1.000
_cell.length_b   1.000
_cell.length_c   1.000
_cell.angle_alpha   90.00
_cell.angle_beta   90.00
_cell.angle_gamma   90.00
#
_symmetry.space_group_name_H-M   'P 1'
#
loop_
_entity.id
_entity.type
_entity.pdbx_description
1 polymer ?
#
loop_
_entity_poly.entity_id
_entity_poly.type
_entity_poly.pdbx_seq_one_letter_code
_entity_poly.pdbx_strand_id
1 'polypeptide(L)'
;DSDTDEVIVIPVHTISLPSGYSCPAADECLSKANKVTGKITDGVDMKYRCFSASDEARSTNARNARWHNFELLRRESTATMVERIHHSLPKAAQIVRIHVAGDFFNQKYFDAWRIVASYNPDILFYAYTKSLNYWAKRIDRIPANLNLTASVGGKHDSLIAELNLKYAKVVYHPSEAKK
;
A
#
# COMPACT_ATOMS: atom_id res chain seq x y z
N ASP A 1 -39.62 -19.40 -11.87
CA ASP A 1 -38.81 -18.18 -11.89
C ASP A 1 -37.40 -18.57 -11.53
N SER A 2 -36.54 -18.66 -12.54
CA SER A 2 -35.11 -18.91 -12.35
C SER A 2 -34.45 -17.55 -12.11
N ASP A 3 -34.27 -17.18 -10.85
CA ASP A 3 -33.33 -16.14 -10.46
C ASP A 3 -31.93 -16.59 -10.86
N THR A 4 -31.50 -16.16 -12.04
CA THR A 4 -30.09 -16.24 -12.39
C THR A 4 -29.39 -15.14 -11.60
N ASP A 5 -28.75 -15.50 -10.48
CA ASP A 5 -27.81 -14.65 -9.76
C ASP A 5 -26.72 -14.24 -10.74
N GLU A 6 -26.85 -13.08 -11.34
CA GLU A 6 -25.84 -12.52 -12.25
C GLU A 6 -24.62 -12.12 -11.41
N VAL A 7 -23.54 -12.89 -11.51
CA VAL A 7 -22.28 -12.58 -10.83
C VAL A 7 -21.61 -11.41 -11.50
N ILE A 8 -21.69 -10.23 -10.89
CA ILE A 8 -20.97 -9.03 -11.35
C ILE A 8 -19.52 -9.13 -10.89
N VAL A 9 -18.58 -9.22 -11.84
CA VAL A 9 -17.15 -9.21 -11.57
C VAL A 9 -16.61 -7.78 -11.71
N ILE A 10 -16.19 -7.17 -10.61
CA ILE A 10 -15.58 -5.84 -10.61
C ILE A 10 -14.06 -5.99 -10.56
N PRO A 11 -13.28 -5.49 -11.54
CA PRO A 11 -11.84 -5.56 -11.54
C PRO A 11 -11.25 -4.63 -10.45
N VAL A 12 -10.29 -5.15 -9.70
CA VAL A 12 -9.49 -4.35 -8.75
C VAL A 12 -8.19 -3.94 -9.43
N HIS A 13 -8.04 -2.64 -9.69
CA HIS A 13 -6.78 -2.09 -10.20
C HIS A 13 -5.77 -1.91 -9.08
N THR A 14 -4.49 -2.08 -9.38
CA THR A 14 -3.45 -2.04 -8.34
C THR A 14 -2.23 -1.24 -8.80
N ILE A 15 -1.55 -0.63 -7.83
CA ILE A 15 -0.19 -0.14 -7.98
C ILE A 15 0.72 -0.88 -7.01
N SER A 16 2.00 -1.02 -7.36
CA SER A 16 3.02 -1.59 -6.48
C SER A 16 4.32 -0.81 -6.59
N LEU A 17 5.04 -0.76 -5.48
CA LEU A 17 6.34 -0.12 -5.32
C LEU A 17 7.35 -1.14 -4.77
N PRO A 18 8.67 -0.91 -4.88
CA PRO A 18 9.67 -1.86 -4.40
C PRO A 18 9.62 -2.00 -2.88
N SER A 19 9.51 -3.26 -2.43
CA SER A 19 9.42 -3.61 -1.02
C SER A 19 10.65 -3.16 -0.23
N GLY A 20 10.42 -2.67 0.98
CA GLY A 20 11.44 -2.16 1.89
C GLY A 20 12.01 -0.80 1.47
N TYR A 21 12.28 -0.56 0.20
CA TYR A 21 12.75 0.75 -0.28
C TYR A 21 11.65 1.83 -0.22
N SER A 22 10.42 1.44 -0.44
CA SER A 22 9.25 2.32 -0.32
C SER A 22 8.49 2.16 1.00
N CYS A 23 9.04 1.45 1.98
CA CYS A 23 8.39 1.13 3.26
C CYS A 23 9.17 1.72 4.45
N PRO A 24 9.20 3.04 4.67
CA PRO A 24 10.04 3.67 5.70
C PRO A 24 9.63 3.29 7.13
N ALA A 25 8.37 2.96 7.32
CA ALA A 25 7.82 2.57 8.61
C ALA A 25 7.74 1.05 8.84
N ALA A 26 8.20 0.24 7.89
CA ALA A 26 8.27 -1.21 8.09
C ALA A 26 9.34 -1.57 9.11
N ASP A 27 9.03 -2.58 9.93
CA ASP A 27 9.91 -3.14 10.95
C ASP A 27 9.92 -4.67 10.83
N GLU A 28 8.95 -5.36 11.41
CA GLU A 28 8.87 -6.83 11.47
C GLU A 28 8.90 -7.55 10.11
N CYS A 29 8.52 -6.88 9.02
CA CYS A 29 8.56 -7.44 7.66
C CYS A 29 9.62 -6.79 6.76
N LEU A 30 10.53 -5.99 7.33
CA LEU A 30 11.49 -5.24 6.52
C LEU A 30 12.42 -6.18 5.76
N SER A 31 12.22 -6.25 4.44
CA SER A 31 13.05 -7.00 3.50
C SER A 31 13.15 -6.21 2.21
N LYS A 32 14.34 -6.20 1.59
CA LYS A 32 14.64 -5.46 0.36
C LYS A 32 15.25 -6.39 -0.68
N ALA A 33 14.66 -6.43 -1.87
CA ALA A 33 15.29 -7.09 -3.00
C ALA A 33 16.15 -6.07 -3.78
N ASN A 34 17.42 -6.38 -3.99
CA ASN A 34 18.32 -5.51 -4.76
C ASN A 34 17.73 -5.23 -6.16
N LYS A 35 17.75 -3.97 -6.59
CA LYS A 35 17.16 -3.53 -7.86
C LYS A 35 17.68 -4.31 -9.06
N VAL A 36 18.98 -4.60 -9.09
CA VAL A 36 19.65 -5.24 -10.24
C VAL A 36 19.65 -6.77 -10.10
N THR A 37 20.14 -7.26 -8.97
CA THR A 37 20.38 -8.70 -8.78
C THR A 37 19.19 -9.47 -8.21
N GLY A 38 18.22 -8.78 -7.61
CA GLY A 38 17.14 -9.42 -6.87
C GLY A 38 17.55 -10.04 -5.53
N LYS A 39 18.83 -9.98 -5.13
CA LYS A 39 19.29 -10.51 -3.85
C LYS A 39 18.57 -9.83 -2.69
N ILE A 40 18.02 -10.64 -1.78
CA ILE A 40 17.28 -10.13 -0.61
C ILE A 40 18.26 -9.77 0.51
N THR A 41 17.98 -8.64 1.16
CA THR A 41 18.56 -8.25 2.46
C THR A 41 17.42 -8.01 3.42
N ASP A 42 17.41 -8.72 4.53
CA ASP A 42 16.41 -8.61 5.58
C ASP A 42 16.83 -7.56 6.62
N GLY A 43 15.86 -6.91 7.24
CA GLY A 43 16.08 -5.96 8.34
C GLY A 43 16.48 -6.68 9.63
N VAL A 44 17.11 -5.95 10.54
CA VAL A 44 17.64 -6.49 11.81
C VAL A 44 16.51 -7.05 12.67
N ASP A 45 15.37 -6.37 12.73
CA ASP A 45 14.21 -6.72 13.56
C ASP A 45 13.16 -7.53 12.79
N MET A 46 13.51 -8.07 11.60
CA MET A 46 12.59 -8.85 10.77
C MET A 46 12.15 -10.13 11.48
N LYS A 47 10.84 -10.28 11.70
CA LYS A 47 10.22 -11.51 12.23
C LYS A 47 9.74 -12.44 11.12
N TYR A 48 9.33 -11.87 9.98
CA TYR A 48 8.93 -12.63 8.79
C TYR A 48 9.32 -11.88 7.53
N ARG A 49 9.81 -12.64 6.55
CA ARG A 49 10.22 -12.06 5.28
C ARG A 49 9.02 -11.56 4.48
N CYS A 50 9.12 -10.32 3.99
CA CYS A 50 8.11 -9.72 3.16
C CYS A 50 7.89 -10.58 1.88
N PHE A 51 6.64 -11.00 1.63
CA PHE A 51 6.30 -11.77 0.43
C PHE A 51 6.65 -11.02 -0.85
N SER A 52 6.51 -9.69 -0.83
CA SER A 52 6.82 -8.84 -1.98
C SER A 52 8.31 -8.79 -2.30
N ALA A 53 9.19 -8.84 -1.29
CA ALA A 53 10.64 -8.96 -1.52
C ALA A 53 10.98 -10.32 -2.13
N SER A 54 10.33 -11.38 -1.68
CA SER A 54 10.48 -12.73 -2.24
C SER A 54 9.99 -12.82 -3.69
N ASP A 55 8.90 -12.13 -4.02
CA ASP A 55 8.37 -12.03 -5.37
C ASP A 55 9.32 -11.24 -6.29
N GLU A 56 9.85 -10.10 -5.82
CA GLU A 56 10.84 -9.31 -6.54
C GLU A 56 12.16 -10.04 -6.77
N ALA A 57 12.57 -10.92 -5.85
CA ALA A 57 13.75 -11.77 -6.02
C ALA A 57 13.58 -12.78 -7.16
N ARG A 58 12.37 -13.35 -7.28
CA ARG A 58 12.03 -14.38 -8.28
C ARG A 58 11.66 -13.81 -9.64
N SER A 59 10.99 -12.65 -9.66
CA SER A 59 10.45 -12.03 -10.87
C SER A 59 11.15 -10.71 -11.19
N THR A 60 12.01 -10.73 -12.20
CA THR A 60 12.66 -9.52 -12.73
C THR A 60 11.64 -8.54 -13.29
N ASN A 61 10.58 -9.02 -13.93
CA ASN A 61 9.51 -8.17 -14.47
C ASN A 61 8.75 -7.43 -13.35
N ALA A 62 8.34 -8.13 -12.30
CA ALA A 62 7.69 -7.51 -11.14
C ALA A 62 8.62 -6.48 -10.48
N ARG A 63 9.89 -6.83 -10.28
CA ARG A 63 10.91 -5.93 -9.72
C ARG A 63 11.06 -4.67 -10.56
N ASN A 64 11.25 -4.80 -11.87
CA ASN A 64 11.42 -3.67 -12.78
C ASN A 64 10.19 -2.76 -12.82
N ALA A 65 8.99 -3.31 -12.90
CA ALA A 65 7.76 -2.53 -12.90
C ALA A 65 7.59 -1.72 -11.60
N ARG A 66 7.86 -2.32 -10.44
CA ARG A 66 7.80 -1.64 -9.14
C ARG A 66 8.82 -0.52 -9.02
N TRP A 67 10.06 -0.78 -9.47
CA TRP A 67 11.10 0.25 -9.49
C TRP A 67 10.79 1.37 -10.48
N HIS A 68 10.23 1.06 -11.65
CA HIS A 68 9.76 2.07 -12.60
C HIS A 68 8.74 3.01 -11.94
N ASN A 69 7.71 2.48 -11.31
CA ASN A 69 6.70 3.28 -10.61
C ASN A 69 7.32 4.16 -9.51
N PHE A 70 8.26 3.61 -8.76
CA PHE A 70 8.92 4.35 -7.68
C PHE A 70 9.80 5.48 -8.21
N GLU A 71 10.58 5.23 -9.25
CA GLU A 71 11.44 6.27 -9.87
C GLU A 71 10.62 7.41 -10.50
N LEU A 72 9.43 7.13 -11.02
CA LEU A 72 8.52 8.16 -11.53
C LEU A 72 7.97 9.10 -10.46
N LEU A 73 7.92 8.65 -9.20
CA LEU A 73 7.20 9.36 -8.14
C LEU A 73 8.09 9.90 -7.03
N ARG A 74 9.18 9.19 -6.67
CA ARG A 74 9.92 9.42 -5.42
C ARG A 74 10.54 10.80 -5.25
N ARG A 75 10.81 11.53 -6.35
CA ARG A 75 11.45 12.86 -6.33
C ARG A 75 10.48 13.99 -6.67
N GLU A 76 9.24 13.65 -6.98
CA GLU A 76 8.28 14.60 -7.48
C GLU A 76 7.63 15.44 -6.37
N SER A 77 7.03 16.55 -6.77
CA SER A 77 6.15 17.33 -5.92
C SER A 77 4.82 16.59 -5.70
N THR A 78 4.07 16.94 -4.66
CA THR A 78 2.72 16.41 -4.46
C THR A 78 1.82 16.66 -5.67
N ALA A 79 1.87 17.85 -6.27
CA ALA A 79 1.07 18.22 -7.43
C ALA A 79 1.38 17.33 -8.64
N THR A 80 2.67 17.13 -8.95
CA THR A 80 3.10 16.27 -10.06
C THR A 80 2.71 14.81 -9.81
N MET A 81 2.80 14.32 -8.56
CA MET A 81 2.35 12.98 -8.21
C MET A 81 0.84 12.82 -8.40
N VAL A 82 0.05 13.82 -7.97
CA VAL A 82 -1.41 13.83 -8.19
C VAL A 82 -1.73 13.72 -9.67
N GLU A 83 -1.11 14.54 -10.51
CA GLU A 83 -1.31 14.55 -11.94
C GLU A 83 -0.99 13.18 -12.56
N ARG A 84 0.21 12.64 -12.28
CA ARG A 84 0.64 11.33 -12.82
C ARG A 84 -0.28 10.19 -12.39
N ILE A 85 -0.64 10.13 -11.11
CA ILE A 85 -1.52 9.09 -10.58
C ILE A 85 -2.90 9.22 -11.18
N HIS A 86 -3.49 10.41 -11.19
CA HIS A 86 -4.82 10.65 -11.74
C HIS A 86 -4.92 10.23 -13.22
N HIS A 87 -3.96 10.63 -14.04
CA HIS A 87 -3.92 10.25 -15.45
C HIS A 87 -3.66 8.76 -15.70
N SER A 88 -3.07 8.05 -14.73
CA SER A 88 -2.83 6.61 -14.83
C SER A 88 -4.05 5.75 -14.47
N LEU A 89 -5.08 6.34 -13.86
CA LEU A 89 -6.29 5.61 -13.50
C LEU A 89 -7.05 5.17 -14.75
N PRO A 90 -7.41 3.88 -14.87
CA PRO A 90 -8.27 3.44 -15.96
C PRO A 90 -9.63 4.14 -15.89
N LYS A 91 -10.18 4.54 -17.06
CA LYS A 91 -11.47 5.23 -17.12
C LYS A 91 -12.63 4.46 -16.48
N ALA A 92 -12.57 3.13 -16.52
CA ALA A 92 -13.59 2.25 -15.95
C ALA A 92 -13.23 1.76 -14.53
N ALA A 93 -12.23 2.36 -13.88
CA ALA A 93 -11.84 1.95 -12.52
C ALA A 93 -12.97 2.22 -11.53
N GLN A 94 -13.37 1.21 -10.79
CA GLN A 94 -14.31 1.31 -9.67
C GLN A 94 -13.62 1.05 -8.33
N ILE A 95 -12.61 0.18 -8.33
CA ILE A 95 -11.84 -0.17 -7.12
C ILE A 95 -10.35 -0.10 -7.42
N VAL A 96 -9.61 0.60 -6.57
CA VAL A 96 -8.15 0.71 -6.62
C VAL A 96 -7.54 0.31 -5.30
N ARG A 97 -6.70 -0.73 -5.32
CA ARG A 97 -5.84 -1.09 -4.19
C ARG A 97 -4.52 -0.33 -4.30
N ILE A 98 -4.30 0.57 -3.36
CA ILE A 98 -3.03 1.28 -3.24
C ILE A 98 -2.06 0.35 -2.52
N HIS A 99 -1.02 -0.07 -3.23
CA HIS A 99 0.03 -1.00 -2.82
C HIS A 99 -0.43 -2.46 -2.59
N VAL A 100 -0.12 -3.33 -3.53
CA VAL A 100 0.04 -4.77 -3.26
C VAL A 100 1.42 -5.00 -2.66
N ALA A 101 2.44 -4.28 -3.16
CA ALA A 101 3.81 -4.26 -2.66
C ALA A 101 4.25 -2.80 -2.43
N GLY A 102 5.09 -2.57 -1.41
CA GLY A 102 5.50 -1.23 -1.01
C GLY A 102 4.53 -0.58 -0.03
N ASP A 103 4.76 0.68 0.27
CA ASP A 103 3.94 1.49 1.19
C ASP A 103 4.06 2.98 0.82
N PHE A 104 3.37 3.87 1.53
CA PHE A 104 3.56 5.30 1.40
C PHE A 104 4.96 5.68 1.86
N PHE A 105 5.81 6.06 0.93
CA PHE A 105 7.23 6.29 1.18
C PHE A 105 7.56 7.67 1.76
N ASN A 106 6.64 8.64 1.66
CA ASN A 106 6.73 9.94 2.32
C ASN A 106 5.37 10.62 2.43
N GLN A 107 5.31 11.75 3.17
CA GLN A 107 4.08 12.51 3.37
C GLN A 107 3.51 13.06 2.06
N LYS A 108 4.36 13.53 1.14
CA LYS A 108 3.90 14.10 -0.14
C LYS A 108 3.14 13.07 -0.98
N TYR A 109 3.63 11.83 -1.00
CA TYR A 109 3.00 10.74 -1.72
C TYR A 109 1.69 10.27 -1.07
N PHE A 110 1.65 10.22 0.27
CA PHE A 110 0.40 9.99 1.00
C PHE A 110 -0.64 11.07 0.68
N ASP A 111 -0.24 12.34 0.74
CA ASP A 111 -1.10 13.48 0.42
C ASP A 111 -1.56 13.44 -1.05
N ALA A 112 -0.72 13.00 -1.99
CA ALA A 112 -1.10 12.84 -3.39
C ALA A 112 -2.24 11.83 -3.55
N TRP A 113 -2.16 10.65 -2.94
CA TRP A 113 -3.24 9.67 -2.99
C TRP A 113 -4.54 10.15 -2.34
N ARG A 114 -4.43 10.86 -1.22
CA ARG A 114 -5.58 11.47 -0.57
C ARG A 114 -6.29 12.49 -1.51
N ILE A 115 -5.51 13.31 -2.22
CA ILE A 115 -6.05 14.29 -3.17
C ILE A 115 -6.65 13.58 -4.39
N VAL A 116 -5.97 12.56 -4.94
CA VAL A 116 -6.51 11.75 -6.05
C VAL A 116 -7.84 11.10 -5.66
N ALA A 117 -7.94 10.55 -4.46
CA ALA A 117 -9.20 9.98 -3.97
C ALA A 117 -10.32 11.03 -3.91
N SER A 118 -10.03 12.25 -3.41
CA SER A 118 -11.03 13.32 -3.37
C SER A 118 -11.47 13.82 -4.75
N TYR A 119 -10.63 13.70 -5.78
CA TYR A 119 -10.98 14.05 -7.17
C TYR A 119 -11.75 12.95 -7.89
N ASN A 120 -11.82 11.74 -7.34
CA ASN A 120 -12.48 10.58 -7.94
C ASN A 120 -13.45 9.94 -6.93
N PRO A 121 -14.54 10.62 -6.55
CA PRO A 121 -15.44 10.17 -5.48
C PRO A 121 -16.15 8.86 -5.79
N ASP A 122 -16.30 8.50 -7.07
CA ASP A 122 -16.96 7.28 -7.52
C ASP A 122 -16.01 6.05 -7.51
N ILE A 123 -14.73 6.24 -7.24
CA ILE A 123 -13.75 5.16 -7.14
C ILE A 123 -13.50 4.84 -5.67
N LEU A 124 -13.63 3.57 -5.29
CA LEU A 124 -13.22 3.08 -3.98
C LEU A 124 -11.71 2.85 -3.96
N PHE A 125 -10.99 3.58 -3.13
CA PHE A 125 -9.57 3.36 -2.85
C PHE A 125 -9.39 2.65 -1.52
N TYR A 126 -8.45 1.69 -1.46
CA TYR A 126 -8.07 1.10 -0.18
C TYR A 126 -6.58 0.78 -0.11
N ALA A 127 -6.05 0.84 1.11
CA ALA A 127 -4.65 0.52 1.39
C ALA A 127 -4.48 -0.13 2.75
N TYR A 128 -3.49 -1.04 2.82
CA TYR A 128 -2.89 -1.49 4.08
C TYR A 128 -1.57 -0.76 4.23
N THR A 129 -1.34 -0.13 5.38
CA THR A 129 -0.14 0.70 5.57
C THR A 129 0.46 0.57 6.97
N LYS A 130 1.79 0.62 7.03
CA LYS A 130 2.57 0.82 8.26
C LYS A 130 2.99 2.28 8.43
N SER A 131 2.77 3.12 7.43
CA SER A 131 3.12 4.55 7.42
C SER A 131 2.10 5.38 8.21
N LEU A 132 1.79 4.94 9.44
CA LEU A 132 0.74 5.51 10.29
C LEU A 132 1.02 6.97 10.69
N ASN A 133 2.28 7.35 10.77
CA ASN A 133 2.71 8.73 11.03
C ASN A 133 2.27 9.71 9.92
N TYR A 134 2.10 9.26 8.68
CA TYR A 134 1.58 10.10 7.60
C TYR A 134 0.05 10.19 7.67
N TRP A 135 -0.61 9.09 7.99
CA TRP A 135 -2.05 9.04 8.19
C TRP A 135 -2.48 9.91 9.39
N ALA A 136 -1.82 9.76 10.53
CA ALA A 136 -2.10 10.55 11.74
C ALA A 136 -2.11 12.07 11.49
N LYS A 137 -1.17 12.57 10.68
CA LYS A 137 -1.12 13.99 10.29
C LYS A 137 -2.30 14.45 9.43
N ARG A 138 -3.13 13.56 8.96
CA ARG A 138 -4.27 13.83 8.07
C ARG A 138 -5.55 13.15 8.52
N ILE A 139 -5.63 12.72 9.78
CA ILE A 139 -6.72 11.90 10.30
C ILE A 139 -8.10 12.51 9.98
N ASP A 140 -8.26 13.81 10.13
CA ASP A 140 -9.50 14.54 9.89
C ASP A 140 -9.74 14.93 8.41
N ARG A 141 -8.86 14.49 7.51
CA ARG A 141 -8.86 14.90 6.10
C ARG A 141 -8.83 13.73 5.12
N ILE A 142 -9.17 12.53 5.59
CA ILE A 142 -9.25 11.33 4.75
C ILE A 142 -10.60 11.34 4.03
N PRO A 143 -10.62 11.30 2.69
CA PRO A 143 -11.87 11.20 1.93
C PRO A 143 -12.64 9.92 2.26
N ALA A 144 -13.97 9.97 2.24
CA ALA A 144 -14.83 8.83 2.57
C ALA A 144 -14.60 7.58 1.68
N ASN A 145 -14.14 7.80 0.45
CA ASN A 145 -13.82 6.74 -0.51
C ASN A 145 -12.37 6.23 -0.41
N LEU A 146 -11.57 6.68 0.57
CA LEU A 146 -10.24 6.18 0.86
C LEU A 146 -10.22 5.36 2.16
N ASN A 147 -10.32 4.05 2.04
CA ASN A 147 -10.32 3.13 3.17
C ASN A 147 -8.88 2.71 3.53
N LEU A 148 -8.41 3.17 4.69
CA LEU A 148 -7.11 2.83 5.22
C LEU A 148 -7.25 1.75 6.32
N THR A 149 -6.32 0.79 6.31
CA THR A 149 -6.18 -0.22 7.35
C THR A 149 -4.74 -0.22 7.83
N ALA A 150 -4.53 -0.01 9.12
CA ALA A 150 -3.20 -0.10 9.73
C ALA A 150 -2.69 -1.54 9.65
N SER A 151 -1.45 -1.72 9.20
CA SER A 151 -0.80 -3.04 9.15
C SER A 151 0.16 -3.16 10.32
N VAL A 152 -0.16 -3.99 11.31
CA VAL A 152 0.67 -4.20 12.52
C VAL A 152 2.07 -4.71 12.16
N GLY A 153 3.07 -4.40 12.98
CA GLY A 153 4.47 -4.75 12.79
C GLY A 153 5.27 -3.62 12.13
N GLY A 154 4.88 -2.38 12.39
CA GLY A 154 5.57 -1.16 11.96
C GLY A 154 6.09 -0.33 13.12
N LYS A 155 6.92 0.67 12.82
CA LYS A 155 7.57 1.56 13.80
C LYS A 155 6.61 2.46 14.58
N HIS A 156 5.38 2.62 14.12
CA HIS A 156 4.41 3.57 14.65
C HIS A 156 3.13 2.88 15.14
N ASP A 157 3.22 1.62 15.53
CA ASP A 157 2.06 0.81 15.94
C ASP A 157 1.31 1.37 17.15
N SER A 158 1.95 2.17 18.02
CA SER A 158 1.28 2.87 19.13
C SER A 158 0.11 3.73 18.65
N LEU A 159 0.22 4.33 17.45
CA LEU A 159 -0.82 5.15 16.85
C LEU A 159 -2.12 4.37 16.57
N ILE A 160 -2.08 3.05 16.47
CA ILE A 160 -3.27 2.22 16.26
C ILE A 160 -4.24 2.37 17.44
N ALA A 161 -3.73 2.23 18.65
CA ALA A 161 -4.54 2.39 19.87
C ALA A 161 -4.85 3.88 20.15
N GLU A 162 -3.86 4.76 20.00
CA GLU A 162 -4.00 6.19 20.27
C GLU A 162 -5.10 6.85 19.42
N LEU A 163 -5.23 6.44 18.15
CA LEU A 163 -6.18 7.00 17.19
C LEU A 163 -7.35 6.07 16.87
N ASN A 164 -7.46 4.96 17.59
CA ASN A 164 -8.50 3.93 17.38
C ASN A 164 -8.60 3.50 15.90
N LEU A 165 -7.47 3.19 15.26
CA LEU A 165 -7.43 2.86 13.85
C LEU A 165 -7.90 1.42 13.60
N LYS A 166 -8.63 1.21 12.50
CA LYS A 166 -8.88 -0.13 11.96
C LYS A 166 -7.54 -0.78 11.59
N TYR A 167 -7.30 -2.01 12.00
CA TYR A 167 -6.02 -2.69 11.76
C TYR A 167 -6.16 -4.12 11.29
N ALA A 168 -5.08 -4.63 10.69
CA ALA A 168 -4.85 -6.03 10.33
C ALA A 168 -3.48 -6.46 10.86
N LYS A 169 -3.40 -7.69 11.36
CA LYS A 169 -2.19 -8.30 11.92
C LYS A 169 -1.93 -9.64 11.24
N VAL A 170 -0.67 -9.94 10.95
CA VAL A 170 -0.25 -11.29 10.56
C VAL A 170 -0.33 -12.19 11.78
N VAL A 171 -1.01 -13.32 11.65
CA VAL A 171 -1.12 -14.35 12.69
C VAL A 171 -0.42 -15.62 12.22
N TYR A 172 0.22 -16.32 13.14
CA TYR A 172 0.98 -17.54 12.85
C TYR A 172 0.18 -18.81 13.20
N HIS A 173 -0.87 -18.65 14.01
CA HIS A 173 -1.74 -19.76 14.41
C HIS A 173 -3.21 -19.35 14.32
N PRO A 174 -4.12 -20.24 13.85
CA PRO A 174 -5.56 -19.94 13.71
C PRO A 174 -6.24 -19.46 15.00
N SER A 175 -5.75 -19.86 16.17
CA SER A 175 -6.30 -19.42 17.46
C SER A 175 -6.08 -17.92 17.72
N GLU A 176 -5.07 -17.30 17.10
CA GLU A 176 -4.81 -15.86 17.22
C GLU A 176 -5.81 -15.02 16.41
N ALA A 177 -6.42 -15.60 15.39
CA ALA A 177 -7.41 -14.93 14.54
C ALA A 177 -8.81 -14.83 15.18
N LYS A 178 -9.04 -15.52 16.30
CA LYS A 178 -10.35 -15.58 16.99
C LYS A 178 -10.48 -14.54 18.12
N LYS A 179 -9.49 -13.69 18.29
CA LYS A 179 -9.50 -12.58 19.25
C LYS A 179 -9.76 -11.28 18.55
#